data_4d82a522c7356f49c5c726a4da9626fd
#
_entry.id   4d82a522c7356f49c5c726a4da9626fd
#
_cell.length_a   1.000
_cell.length_b   1.000
_cell.length_c   1.000
_cell.angle_alpha   90.00
_cell.angle_beta   90.00
_cell.angle_gamma   90.00
#
_symmetry.space_group_name_H-M   'P 1'
#
loop_
_entity.id
_entity.type
_entity.pdbx_description
1 polymer ?
#
loop_
_entity_poly.entity_id
_entity_poly.type
_entity_poly.pdbx_seq_one_letter_code
_entity_poly.pdbx_strand_id
1 'polypeptide(L)'
;MSISNNIGSIQANTNVLNVTANNIANVNTEGFVPKDAKISTQSNSLHVNIREADNNGSKKSQTDLAKEIPDEIIAQESVAVNVNVIKTQNEMMGTLLDIKT
;
A
#
# COMPACT_ATOMS: atom_id res chain seq x y z
N MET A 1 -9.13 5.34 16.07
CA MET A 1 -9.08 4.87 14.67
C MET A 1 -10.19 3.87 14.44
N SER A 2 -11.01 4.05 13.44
CA SER A 2 -12.14 3.17 13.16
C SER A 2 -11.70 1.98 12.30
N ILE A 3 -12.50 0.89 12.36
CA ILE A 3 -12.26 -0.28 11.50
C ILE A 3 -12.36 0.10 10.02
N SER A 4 -13.30 0.97 9.67
CA SER A 4 -13.45 1.45 8.28
C SER A 4 -12.19 2.16 7.80
N ASN A 5 -11.58 3.00 8.63
CA ASN A 5 -10.33 3.68 8.28
C ASN A 5 -9.18 2.69 8.12
N ASN A 6 -9.13 1.66 8.97
CA ASN A 6 -8.10 0.63 8.87
C ASN A 6 -8.25 -0.19 7.60
N ILE A 7 -9.49 -0.54 7.21
CA ILE A 7 -9.75 -1.25 5.95
C ILE A 7 -9.34 -0.37 4.76
N GLY A 8 -9.67 0.92 4.79
CA GLY A 8 -9.26 1.86 3.75
C GLY A 8 -7.75 1.96 3.62
N SER A 9 -7.04 1.97 4.75
CA SER A 9 -5.58 1.98 4.77
C SER A 9 -5.00 0.67 4.20
N ILE A 10 -5.58 -0.48 4.53
CA ILE A 10 -5.18 -1.78 3.97
C ILE A 10 -5.35 -1.78 2.45
N GLN A 11 -6.49 -1.30 1.96
CA GLN A 11 -6.75 -1.24 0.52
C GLN A 11 -5.76 -0.32 -0.19
N ALA A 12 -5.49 0.86 0.38
CA ALA A 12 -4.56 1.81 -0.21
C ALA A 12 -3.14 1.22 -0.26
N ASN A 13 -2.68 0.62 0.82
CA ASN A 13 -1.35 0.02 0.87
C ASN A 13 -1.25 -1.23 -0.01
N THR A 14 -2.33 -1.99 -0.16
CA THR A 14 -2.36 -3.12 -1.09
C THR A 14 -2.22 -2.65 -2.54
N ASN A 15 -2.85 -1.54 -2.90
CA ASN A 15 -2.69 -0.95 -4.23
C ASN A 15 -1.25 -0.49 -4.47
N VAL A 16 -0.62 0.14 -3.48
CA VAL A 16 0.80 0.52 -3.56
C VAL A 16 1.67 -0.72 -3.74
N LEU A 17 1.39 -1.78 -2.97
CA LEU A 17 2.12 -3.04 -3.06
C LEU A 17 2.01 -3.64 -4.46
N ASN A 18 0.81 -3.63 -5.05
CA ASN A 18 0.59 -4.16 -6.40
C ASN A 18 1.35 -3.38 -7.46
N VAL A 19 1.37 -2.05 -7.36
CA VAL A 19 2.13 -1.20 -8.28
C VAL A 19 3.62 -1.48 -8.15
N THR A 20 4.13 -1.53 -6.93
CA THR A 20 5.54 -1.79 -6.65
C THR A 20 5.95 -3.19 -7.14
N ALA A 21 5.11 -4.20 -6.89
CA ALA A 21 5.37 -5.57 -7.36
C ALA A 21 5.42 -5.63 -8.90
N ASN A 22 4.53 -4.90 -9.57
CA ASN A 22 4.55 -4.83 -11.03
C ASN A 22 5.84 -4.18 -11.54
N ASN A 23 6.27 -3.09 -10.89
CA ASN A 23 7.52 -2.41 -11.25
C ASN A 23 8.72 -3.36 -11.09
N ILE A 24 8.78 -4.10 -9.99
CA ILE A 24 9.85 -5.07 -9.72
C ILE A 24 9.82 -6.20 -10.75
N ALA A 25 8.64 -6.72 -11.05
CA ALA A 25 8.47 -7.80 -12.04
C ALA A 25 8.98 -7.41 -13.42
N ASN A 26 8.95 -6.11 -13.74
CA ASN A 26 9.37 -5.60 -15.05
C ASN A 26 10.75 -4.94 -15.02
N VAL A 27 11.57 -5.22 -14.01
CA VAL A 27 12.91 -4.61 -13.88
C VAL A 27 13.80 -4.92 -15.08
N ASN A 28 13.57 -6.03 -15.77
CA ASN A 28 14.33 -6.43 -16.95
C ASN A 28 13.53 -6.29 -18.26
N THR A 29 12.34 -5.70 -18.22
CA THR A 29 11.51 -5.52 -19.40
C THR A 29 11.98 -4.28 -20.17
N GLU A 30 12.39 -4.47 -21.42
CA GLU A 30 12.86 -3.37 -22.25
C GLU A 30 11.78 -2.32 -22.45
N GLY A 31 12.16 -1.06 -22.34
CA GLY A 31 11.24 0.06 -22.53
C GLY A 31 10.23 0.26 -21.44
N PHE A 32 10.28 -0.51 -20.36
CA PHE A 32 9.32 -0.39 -19.27
C PHE A 32 9.52 0.92 -18.50
N VAL A 33 8.42 1.64 -18.29
CA VAL A 33 8.40 2.84 -17.47
C VAL A 33 7.57 2.50 -16.22
N PRO A 34 8.18 2.55 -15.03
CA PRO A 34 7.46 2.19 -13.80
C PRO A 34 6.36 3.20 -13.46
N LYS A 35 5.42 2.77 -12.66
CA LYS A 35 4.38 3.64 -12.13
C LYS A 35 4.72 4.02 -10.70
N ASP A 36 4.39 5.25 -10.34
CA ASP A 36 4.50 5.74 -8.96
C ASP A 36 3.11 5.76 -8.35
N ALA A 37 3.00 5.20 -7.13
CA ALA A 37 1.77 5.23 -6.37
C ALA A 37 2.00 6.06 -5.11
N LYS A 38 1.15 7.06 -4.88
CA LYS A 38 1.20 7.89 -3.68
C LYS A 38 -0.15 7.87 -2.99
N ILE A 39 -0.10 7.72 -1.67
CA ILE A 39 -1.30 7.79 -0.84
C ILE A 39 -1.50 9.24 -0.41
N SER A 40 -2.70 9.75 -0.62
CA SER A 40 -3.10 11.08 -0.17
C SER A 40 -4.43 11.00 0.56
N THR A 41 -4.70 11.99 1.41
CA THR A 41 -5.96 12.07 2.15
C THR A 41 -6.84 13.14 1.51
N GLN A 42 -8.06 12.73 1.15
CA GLN A 42 -9.08 13.66 0.66
C GLN A 42 -10.40 13.34 1.37
N SER A 43 -11.03 14.38 1.91
CA SER A 43 -12.35 14.23 2.57
C SER A 43 -12.36 13.11 3.62
N ASN A 44 -11.30 13.01 4.43
CA ASN A 44 -11.12 11.98 5.45
C ASN A 44 -10.99 10.55 4.92
N SER A 45 -10.76 10.40 3.62
CA SER A 45 -10.52 9.09 2.99
C SER A 45 -9.13 9.05 2.39
N LEU A 46 -8.53 7.85 2.37
CA LEU A 46 -7.26 7.63 1.71
C LEU A 46 -7.49 7.34 0.23
N HIS A 47 -6.75 8.02 -0.62
CA HIS A 47 -6.75 7.82 -2.06
C HIS A 47 -5.36 7.47 -2.54
N VAL A 48 -5.28 6.56 -3.50
CA VAL A 48 -4.02 6.22 -4.14
C VAL A 48 -3.99 6.89 -5.51
N ASN A 49 -3.00 7.75 -5.71
CA ASN A 49 -2.75 8.37 -7.01
C ASN A 49 -1.65 7.56 -7.70
N ILE A 50 -1.96 7.02 -8.87
CA ILE A 50 -1.03 6.23 -9.66
C ILE A 50 -0.74 7.01 -10.94
N ARG A 51 0.56 7.26 -11.19
CA ARG A 51 1.00 7.90 -12.41
C ARG A 51 2.25 7.21 -12.93
N GLU A 52 2.50 7.33 -14.22
CA GLU A 52 3.76 6.85 -14.78
C GLU A 52 4.89 7.77 -14.34
N ALA A 53 6.05 7.19 -14.04
CA ALA A 53 7.25 7.95 -13.79
C ALA A 53 7.68 8.66 -15.08
N ASP A 54 8.54 9.68 -14.94
CA ASP A 54 9.05 10.40 -16.10
C ASP A 54 9.86 9.46 -16.97
N ASN A 55 9.48 9.40 -18.25
CA ASN A 55 10.18 8.56 -19.23
C ASN A 55 11.44 9.26 -19.71
N ASN A 56 12.60 8.66 -19.42
CA ASN A 56 13.90 9.21 -19.86
C ASN A 56 14.33 8.72 -21.23
N GLY A 57 13.48 7.94 -21.93
CA GLY A 57 13.78 7.42 -23.25
C GLY A 57 14.74 6.23 -23.30
N SER A 58 15.10 5.68 -22.15
CA SER A 58 15.98 4.51 -22.09
C SER A 58 15.32 3.28 -22.71
N LYS A 59 16.08 2.48 -23.42
CA LYS A 59 15.61 1.19 -23.94
C LYS A 59 15.54 0.15 -22.83
N LYS A 60 16.28 0.32 -21.75
CA LYS A 60 16.24 -0.57 -20.59
C LYS A 60 15.08 -0.20 -19.70
N SER A 61 14.68 -1.14 -18.84
CA SER A 61 13.68 -0.85 -17.82
C SER A 61 14.17 0.30 -16.93
N GLN A 62 13.25 1.21 -16.61
CA GLN A 62 13.53 2.36 -15.75
C GLN A 62 13.14 2.09 -14.30
N THR A 63 12.80 0.85 -13.95
CA THR A 63 12.50 0.45 -12.58
C THR A 63 13.74 0.59 -11.70
N ASP A 64 13.60 1.28 -10.58
CA ASP A 64 14.65 1.48 -9.58
C ASP A 64 14.43 0.58 -8.38
N LEU A 65 15.18 -0.52 -8.29
CA LEU A 65 15.05 -1.47 -7.19
C LEU A 65 15.39 -0.86 -5.84
N ALA A 66 16.29 0.12 -5.81
CA ALA A 66 16.64 0.81 -4.57
C ALA A 66 15.46 1.60 -4.00
N LYS A 67 14.50 1.98 -4.84
CA LYS A 67 13.26 2.64 -4.44
C LYS A 67 12.15 1.62 -4.18
N GLU A 68 12.00 0.63 -5.08
CA GLU A 68 10.86 -0.28 -5.09
C GLU A 68 10.89 -1.28 -3.93
N ILE A 69 12.07 -1.83 -3.61
CA ILE A 69 12.16 -2.83 -2.54
C ILE A 69 11.82 -2.25 -1.17
N PRO A 70 12.36 -1.10 -0.74
CA PRO A 70 11.91 -0.46 0.49
C PRO A 70 10.44 -0.08 0.48
N ASP A 71 9.91 0.41 -0.65
CA ASP A 71 8.50 0.77 -0.77
C ASP A 71 7.60 -0.46 -0.59
N GLU A 72 8.00 -1.61 -1.14
CA GLU A 72 7.27 -2.86 -0.96
C GLU A 72 7.25 -3.28 0.50
N ILE A 73 8.38 -3.22 1.18
CA ILE A 73 8.48 -3.60 2.60
C ILE A 73 7.60 -2.68 3.46
N ILE A 74 7.66 -1.37 3.22
CA ILE A 74 6.83 -0.41 3.96
C ILE A 74 5.35 -0.70 3.74
N ALA A 75 4.93 -0.98 2.51
CA ALA A 75 3.53 -1.28 2.21
C ALA A 75 3.08 -2.57 2.90
N GLN A 76 3.91 -3.62 2.89
CA GLN A 76 3.60 -4.88 3.58
C GLN A 76 3.46 -4.68 5.08
N GLU A 77 4.36 -3.94 5.69
CA GLU A 77 4.31 -3.66 7.13
C GLU A 77 3.08 -2.83 7.49
N SER A 78 2.71 -1.85 6.65
CA SER A 78 1.53 -1.04 6.87
C SER A 78 0.25 -1.89 6.86
N VAL A 79 0.15 -2.83 5.93
CA VAL A 79 -0.98 -3.77 5.87
C VAL A 79 -1.01 -4.62 7.14
N ALA A 80 0.12 -5.19 7.55
CA ALA A 80 0.21 -6.05 8.73
C ALA A 80 -0.20 -5.31 10.00
N VAL A 81 0.27 -4.07 10.18
CA VAL A 81 -0.09 -3.26 11.34
C VAL A 81 -1.59 -2.98 11.36
N ASN A 82 -2.18 -2.61 10.23
CA ASN A 82 -3.62 -2.34 10.15
C ASN A 82 -4.46 -3.58 10.45
N VAL A 83 -4.05 -4.75 9.98
CA VAL A 83 -4.71 -6.01 10.29
C VAL A 83 -4.66 -6.29 11.79
N ASN A 84 -3.51 -6.08 12.43
CA ASN A 84 -3.36 -6.28 13.87
C ASN A 84 -4.24 -5.31 14.67
N VAL A 85 -4.36 -4.05 14.22
CA VAL A 85 -5.22 -3.07 14.86
C VAL A 85 -6.69 -3.51 14.79
N ILE A 86 -7.14 -3.97 13.62
CA ILE A 86 -8.51 -4.47 13.46
C ILE A 86 -8.77 -5.65 14.38
N LYS A 87 -7.84 -6.60 14.45
CA LYS A 87 -7.96 -7.75 15.33
C LYS A 87 -8.08 -7.33 16.80
N THR A 88 -7.25 -6.40 17.23
CA THR A 88 -7.27 -5.87 18.59
C THR A 88 -8.62 -5.19 18.89
N GLN A 89 -9.12 -4.39 17.94
CA GLN A 89 -10.42 -3.73 18.10
C GLN A 89 -11.55 -4.75 18.25
N ASN A 90 -11.53 -5.83 17.48
CA ASN A 90 -12.50 -6.90 17.60
C ASN A 90 -12.43 -7.60 18.95
N GLU A 91 -11.24 -7.88 19.44
CA GLU A 91 -11.05 -8.50 20.75
C GLU A 91 -11.54 -7.61 21.88
N MET A 92 -11.26 -6.32 21.79
CA MET A 92 -11.75 -5.34 22.78
C MET A 92 -13.27 -5.26 22.76
N MET A 93 -13.88 -5.27 21.59
CA MET A 93 -15.33 -5.24 21.46
C MET A 93 -15.97 -6.49 22.08
N GLY A 94 -15.39 -7.67 21.82
CA GLY A 94 -15.85 -8.91 22.40
C GLY A 94 -15.77 -8.88 23.91
N THR A 95 -14.69 -8.37 24.48
CA THR A 95 -14.52 -8.23 25.93
C THR A 95 -15.57 -7.29 26.53
N LEU A 96 -15.84 -6.17 25.87
CA LEU A 96 -16.85 -5.23 26.33
C LEU A 96 -18.26 -5.84 26.32
N LEU A 97 -18.57 -6.64 25.30
CA LEU A 97 -19.85 -7.33 25.23
C LEU A 97 -19.99 -8.37 26.33
N ASP A 98 -18.92 -9.10 26.64
CA ASP A 98 -18.91 -10.08 27.72
C ASP A 98 -19.14 -9.42 29.11
N ILE A 99 -18.51 -8.26 29.32
CA ILE A 99 -18.67 -7.51 30.55
C ILE A 99 -20.14 -7.04 30.73
N LYS A 100 -20.79 -6.72 29.63
CA LYS A 100 -22.14 -6.17 29.63
C LYS A 100 -23.20 -7.23 29.90
N THR A 101 -22.88 -8.48 29.64
CA THR A 101 -23.81 -9.60 29.92
C THR A 101 -23.60 -10.16 31.32
#